data_51166d0498fca406e97aebeb8be1b5b6
#
_entry.id   51166d0498fca406e97aebeb8be1b5b6
#
_cell.length_a   1.000
_cell.length_b   1.000
_cell.length_c   1.000
_cell.angle_alpha   90.00
_cell.angle_beta   90.00
_cell.angle_gamma   90.00
#
_symmetry.space_group_name_H-M   'P 1'
#
loop_
_entity.id
_entity.type
_entity.pdbx_description
1 polymer ?
#
loop_
_entity_poly.entity_id
_entity_poly.type
_entity_poly.pdbx_seq_one_letter_code
_entity_poly.pdbx_strand_id
1 'polypeptide(L)'
;MGSTSADSEVCANGDIYVADGEGPNNRIVMFSADGTYTGEWGTTGSGPGQFNTPHDIAIDSRGRVFVGDRGNSRVQIFEADGTFIEQWRNFGRPSGIFINRETDTLYVTDSTSNSTNNPGVKRGIYIGSARNGEVNYFIPDPDLELADLTRISGASGITASADDAVIYAADVAPRQLRKYMRE
;
A
#
# COMPACT_ATOMS: atom_id res chain seq x y z
N MET A 1 18.48 17.68 -5.59
CA MET A 1 17.63 16.69 -6.27
C MET A 1 17.12 15.76 -5.18
N GLY A 2 15.85 15.89 -4.79
CA GLY A 2 15.25 15.01 -3.81
C GLY A 2 15.08 13.62 -4.45
N SER A 3 15.53 12.56 -3.76
CA SER A 3 15.21 11.21 -4.17
C SER A 3 13.71 11.02 -3.97
N THR A 4 12.95 10.94 -5.04
CA THR A 4 11.58 10.46 -5.01
C THR A 4 11.67 8.94 -4.83
N SER A 5 11.23 8.42 -3.69
CA SER A 5 11.03 6.98 -3.55
C SER A 5 9.74 6.65 -4.28
N ALA A 6 9.82 5.80 -5.28
CA ALA A 6 8.67 5.18 -5.91
C ALA A 6 8.69 3.71 -5.52
N ASP A 7 7.56 3.17 -5.11
CA ASP A 7 7.41 1.73 -4.95
C ASP A 7 6.92 1.10 -6.25
N SER A 8 7.26 -0.16 -6.49
CA SER A 8 7.00 -0.81 -7.76
C SER A 8 6.58 -2.26 -7.59
N GLU A 9 5.71 -2.73 -8.46
CA GLU A 9 5.22 -4.11 -8.51
C GLU A 9 5.31 -4.66 -9.93
N VAL A 10 5.56 -5.97 -10.04
CA VAL A 10 5.70 -6.68 -11.31
C VAL A 10 4.53 -7.63 -11.52
N CYS A 11 3.84 -7.49 -12.64
CA CYS A 11 2.78 -8.40 -13.08
C CYS A 11 3.31 -9.78 -13.46
N ALA A 12 2.40 -10.77 -13.56
CA ALA A 12 2.73 -12.12 -14.02
C ALA A 12 3.29 -12.16 -15.46
N ASN A 13 2.93 -11.19 -16.31
CA ASN A 13 3.46 -11.05 -17.68
C ASN A 13 4.79 -10.27 -17.73
N GLY A 14 5.29 -9.82 -16.59
CA GLY A 14 6.52 -9.05 -16.46
C GLY A 14 6.37 -7.53 -16.57
N ASP A 15 5.18 -7.00 -16.85
CA ASP A 15 4.95 -5.55 -16.84
C ASP A 15 5.16 -4.96 -15.45
N ILE A 16 5.69 -3.74 -15.39
CA ILE A 16 6.09 -3.07 -14.17
C ILE A 16 5.20 -1.85 -13.96
N TYR A 17 4.64 -1.73 -12.77
CA TYR A 17 3.89 -0.56 -12.32
C TYR A 17 4.65 0.16 -11.21
N VAL A 18 4.71 1.48 -11.30
CA VAL A 18 5.45 2.33 -10.35
C VAL A 18 4.53 3.39 -9.77
N ALA A 19 4.40 3.42 -8.45
CA ALA A 19 3.69 4.48 -7.73
C ALA A 19 4.61 5.71 -7.57
N ASP A 20 4.47 6.70 -8.44
CA ASP A 20 5.27 7.93 -8.47
C ASP A 20 4.58 9.03 -7.64
N GLY A 21 4.65 8.90 -6.31
CA GLY A 21 3.89 9.74 -5.38
C GLY A 21 4.68 10.49 -4.31
N GLU A 22 5.97 10.19 -4.07
CA GLU A 22 6.80 10.89 -3.08
C GLU A 22 7.30 12.28 -3.57
N GLY A 23 6.71 12.79 -4.63
CA GLY A 23 6.99 14.09 -5.23
C GLY A 23 5.69 14.78 -5.68
N PRO A 24 5.77 15.69 -6.63
CA PRO A 24 4.60 16.42 -7.13
C PRO A 24 3.74 15.64 -8.14
N ASN A 25 4.19 14.46 -8.59
CA ASN A 25 3.61 13.81 -9.77
C ASN A 25 2.25 13.16 -9.50
N ASN A 26 2.11 12.42 -8.38
CA ASN A 26 0.85 11.77 -7.99
C ASN A 26 0.22 10.93 -9.11
N ARG A 27 1.00 9.98 -9.68
CA ARG A 27 0.61 9.13 -10.79
C ARG A 27 1.10 7.70 -10.63
N ILE A 28 0.59 6.81 -11.44
CA ILE A 28 1.12 5.46 -11.66
C ILE A 28 1.71 5.41 -13.06
N VAL A 29 2.94 4.90 -13.18
CA VAL A 29 3.67 4.77 -14.43
C VAL A 29 3.80 3.29 -14.79
N MET A 30 3.62 2.96 -16.05
CA MET A 30 3.70 1.60 -16.57
C MET A 30 4.90 1.42 -17.51
N PHE A 31 5.55 0.27 -17.36
CA PHE A 31 6.59 -0.20 -18.27
C PHE A 31 6.30 -1.65 -18.65
N SER A 32 6.66 -2.03 -19.87
CA SER A 32 6.70 -3.43 -20.25
C SER A 32 7.87 -4.16 -19.60
N ALA A 33 7.89 -5.50 -19.68
CA ALA A 33 8.91 -6.36 -19.07
C ALA A 33 10.35 -6.03 -19.50
N ASP A 34 10.55 -5.42 -20.66
CA ASP A 34 11.86 -4.97 -21.16
C ASP A 34 12.24 -3.54 -20.69
N GLY A 35 11.39 -2.92 -19.85
CA GLY A 35 11.60 -1.57 -19.34
C GLY A 35 11.15 -0.43 -20.27
N THR A 36 10.46 -0.74 -21.37
CA THR A 36 9.91 0.28 -22.26
C THR A 36 8.69 0.94 -21.61
N TYR A 37 8.66 2.28 -21.55
CA TYR A 37 7.49 3.03 -21.07
C TYR A 37 6.27 2.75 -21.95
N THR A 38 5.15 2.37 -21.33
CA THR A 38 3.90 2.02 -22.02
C THR A 38 2.76 2.98 -21.73
N GLY A 39 2.83 3.74 -20.63
CA GLY A 39 1.80 4.70 -20.26
C GLY A 39 1.81 5.11 -18.81
N GLU A 40 0.86 5.97 -18.46
CA GLU A 40 0.65 6.42 -17.08
C GLU A 40 -0.80 6.83 -16.85
N TRP A 41 -1.24 6.80 -15.60
CA TRP A 41 -2.53 7.38 -15.19
C TRP A 41 -2.44 8.03 -13.82
N GLY A 42 -3.44 8.85 -13.51
CA GLY A 42 -3.54 9.56 -12.25
C GLY A 42 -3.12 11.02 -12.36
N THR A 43 -3.71 11.82 -11.49
CA THR A 43 -3.42 13.25 -11.31
C THR A 43 -3.59 13.60 -9.84
N THR A 44 -3.04 14.73 -9.42
CA THR A 44 -3.21 15.22 -8.04
C THR A 44 -4.68 15.51 -7.74
N GLY A 45 -5.19 14.96 -6.63
CA GLY A 45 -6.54 15.22 -6.16
C GLY A 45 -7.09 14.13 -5.23
N SER A 46 -8.42 14.15 -5.03
CA SER A 46 -9.12 13.23 -4.13
C SER A 46 -10.29 12.47 -4.77
N GLY A 47 -10.59 12.73 -6.05
CA GLY A 47 -11.58 11.98 -6.82
C GLY A 47 -11.11 10.59 -7.23
N PRO A 48 -11.98 9.76 -7.85
CA PRO A 48 -11.57 8.50 -8.44
C PRO A 48 -10.46 8.70 -9.49
N GLY A 49 -9.39 7.88 -9.42
CA GLY A 49 -8.22 8.01 -10.30
C GLY A 49 -7.33 9.21 -10.04
N GLN A 50 -7.65 10.03 -9.04
CA GLN A 50 -6.76 11.09 -8.55
C GLN A 50 -6.02 10.61 -7.30
N PHE A 51 -4.82 11.10 -7.06
CA PHE A 51 -3.96 10.68 -5.95
C PHE A 51 -3.43 11.85 -5.12
N ASN A 52 -3.14 11.54 -3.88
CA ASN A 52 -2.34 12.36 -2.99
C ASN A 52 -1.31 11.47 -2.30
N THR A 53 -0.09 11.51 -2.76
CA THR A 53 0.99 10.65 -2.30
C THR A 53 0.63 9.15 -2.46
N PRO A 54 0.40 8.63 -3.70
CA PRO A 54 0.37 7.20 -3.92
C PRO A 54 1.72 6.63 -3.50
N HIS A 55 1.71 5.71 -2.51
CA HIS A 55 2.93 5.35 -1.80
C HIS A 55 3.40 3.94 -2.10
N ASP A 56 2.45 3.03 -2.31
CA ASP A 56 2.75 1.64 -2.60
C ASP A 56 1.70 1.04 -3.54
N ILE A 57 2.04 -0.07 -4.17
CA ILE A 57 1.24 -0.70 -5.22
C ILE A 57 1.36 -2.22 -5.11
N ALA A 58 0.24 -2.93 -5.30
CA ALA A 58 0.22 -4.40 -5.35
C ALA A 58 -0.76 -4.88 -6.43
N ILE A 59 -0.61 -6.13 -6.86
CA ILE A 59 -1.43 -6.73 -7.91
C ILE A 59 -2.02 -8.04 -7.40
N ASP A 60 -3.34 -8.22 -7.55
CA ASP A 60 -4.03 -9.44 -7.12
C ASP A 60 -3.93 -10.59 -8.16
N SER A 61 -4.52 -11.75 -7.81
CA SER A 61 -4.54 -12.93 -8.67
C SER A 61 -5.27 -12.74 -10.01
N ARG A 62 -6.12 -11.70 -10.12
CA ARG A 62 -6.89 -11.33 -11.31
C ARG A 62 -6.22 -10.27 -12.17
N GLY A 63 -5.07 -9.74 -11.75
CA GLY A 63 -4.35 -8.69 -12.44
C GLY A 63 -4.88 -7.27 -12.14
N ARG A 64 -5.75 -7.09 -11.12
CA ARG A 64 -6.18 -5.76 -10.67
C ARG A 64 -5.07 -5.08 -9.90
N VAL A 65 -4.93 -3.79 -10.10
CA VAL A 65 -3.89 -2.94 -9.51
C VAL A 65 -4.45 -2.21 -8.29
N PHE A 66 -3.84 -2.43 -7.13
CA PHE A 66 -4.20 -1.82 -5.85
C PHE A 66 -3.18 -0.74 -5.51
N VAL A 67 -3.62 0.48 -5.33
CA VAL A 67 -2.77 1.64 -5.05
C VAL A 67 -3.05 2.20 -3.67
N GLY A 68 -2.05 2.26 -2.83
CA GLY A 68 -2.08 2.92 -1.53
C GLY A 68 -2.04 4.44 -1.65
N ASP A 69 -3.19 5.07 -1.78
CA ASP A 69 -3.35 6.53 -1.86
C ASP A 69 -3.29 7.14 -0.45
N ARG A 70 -2.06 7.16 0.10
CA ARG A 70 -1.76 7.45 1.51
C ARG A 70 -2.29 8.80 1.96
N GLY A 71 -2.09 9.85 1.18
CA GLY A 71 -2.54 11.20 1.53
C GLY A 71 -4.06 11.34 1.58
N ASN A 72 -4.79 10.50 0.85
CA ASN A 72 -6.25 10.44 0.85
C ASN A 72 -6.83 9.36 1.78
N SER A 73 -6.00 8.63 2.53
CA SER A 73 -6.39 7.57 3.47
C SER A 73 -7.31 6.52 2.82
N ARG A 74 -6.86 5.95 1.70
CA ARG A 74 -7.61 4.93 0.95
C ARG A 74 -6.72 4.01 0.14
N VAL A 75 -7.24 2.85 -0.20
CA VAL A 75 -6.76 2.00 -1.30
C VAL A 75 -7.68 2.24 -2.50
N GLN A 76 -7.13 2.50 -3.67
CA GLN A 76 -7.87 2.53 -4.92
C GLN A 76 -7.55 1.30 -5.77
N ILE A 77 -8.53 0.74 -6.44
CA ILE A 77 -8.44 -0.46 -7.25
C ILE A 77 -8.72 -0.11 -8.71
N PHE A 78 -7.86 -0.63 -9.60
CA PHE A 78 -7.92 -0.37 -11.03
C PHE A 78 -7.81 -1.69 -11.83
N GLU A 79 -8.32 -1.68 -13.04
CA GLU A 79 -7.90 -2.63 -14.08
C GLU A 79 -6.44 -2.36 -14.46
N ALA A 80 -5.81 -3.31 -15.15
CA ALA A 80 -4.43 -3.21 -15.59
C ALA A 80 -4.14 -2.00 -16.51
N ASP A 81 -5.17 -1.50 -17.20
CA ASP A 81 -5.08 -0.32 -18.08
C ASP A 81 -5.28 1.02 -17.36
N GLY A 82 -5.47 1.02 -16.03
CA GLY A 82 -5.74 2.20 -15.22
C GLY A 82 -7.21 2.60 -15.11
N THR A 83 -8.14 1.80 -15.65
CA THR A 83 -9.58 2.03 -15.48
C THR A 83 -9.96 1.84 -14.01
N PHE A 84 -10.54 2.89 -13.38
CA PHE A 84 -10.95 2.84 -11.98
C PHE A 84 -12.09 1.86 -11.77
N ILE A 85 -11.96 1.00 -10.75
CA ILE A 85 -12.98 0.02 -10.33
C ILE A 85 -13.69 0.53 -9.08
N GLU A 86 -12.97 0.64 -7.97
CA GLU A 86 -13.52 1.01 -6.66
C GLU A 86 -12.44 1.57 -5.72
N GLN A 87 -12.86 1.98 -4.53
CA GLN A 87 -11.94 2.42 -3.47
C GLN A 87 -12.40 1.95 -2.09
N TRP A 88 -11.42 1.69 -1.20
CA TRP A 88 -11.66 1.29 0.18
C TRP A 88 -10.98 2.23 1.17
N ARG A 89 -11.69 2.58 2.27
CA ARG A 89 -11.20 3.52 3.29
C ARG A 89 -11.02 2.88 4.67
N ASN A 90 -11.19 1.59 4.77
CA ASN A 90 -11.13 0.81 6.00
C ASN A 90 -9.74 0.22 6.32
N PHE A 91 -8.72 0.58 5.53
CA PHE A 91 -7.33 0.12 5.69
C PHE A 91 -6.38 1.21 6.20
N GLY A 92 -6.90 2.27 6.83
CA GLY A 92 -6.09 3.35 7.38
C GLY A 92 -5.45 4.25 6.32
N ARG A 93 -4.20 4.66 6.57
CA ARG A 93 -3.34 5.42 5.65
C ARG A 93 -2.29 4.48 5.04
N PRO A 94 -2.55 3.90 3.87
CA PRO A 94 -1.69 2.86 3.30
C PRO A 94 -0.26 3.35 3.07
N SER A 95 0.69 2.77 3.81
CA SER A 95 2.13 3.01 3.65
C SER A 95 2.81 1.87 2.91
N GLY A 96 2.39 0.62 3.15
CA GLY A 96 2.81 -0.55 2.43
C GLY A 96 1.60 -1.41 2.08
N ILE A 97 1.62 -2.04 0.92
CA ILE A 97 0.60 -2.98 0.45
C ILE A 97 1.27 -4.24 -0.08
N PHE A 98 0.77 -5.39 0.32
CA PHE A 98 1.16 -6.68 -0.26
C PHE A 98 -0.10 -7.53 -0.47
N ILE A 99 -0.17 -8.23 -1.60
CA ILE A 99 -1.22 -9.21 -1.87
C ILE A 99 -0.58 -10.57 -2.13
N ASN A 100 -0.96 -11.54 -1.30
CA ASN A 100 -0.64 -12.91 -1.61
C ASN A 100 -1.55 -13.39 -2.75
N ARG A 101 -0.97 -13.59 -3.94
CA ARG A 101 -1.73 -13.93 -5.15
C ARG A 101 -2.31 -15.35 -5.14
N GLU A 102 -1.87 -16.23 -4.24
CA GLU A 102 -2.42 -17.58 -4.09
C GLU A 102 -3.74 -17.58 -3.32
N THR A 103 -3.86 -16.68 -2.33
CA THR A 103 -5.00 -16.62 -1.42
C THR A 103 -5.89 -15.39 -1.63
N ASP A 104 -5.40 -14.35 -2.32
CA ASP A 104 -5.94 -12.99 -2.39
C ASP A 104 -6.04 -12.34 -1.00
N THR A 105 -5.17 -12.74 -0.07
CA THR A 105 -5.03 -12.04 1.21
C THR A 105 -4.32 -10.71 0.98
N LEU A 106 -4.97 -9.63 1.41
CA LEU A 106 -4.47 -8.26 1.34
C LEU A 106 -3.88 -7.86 2.69
N TYR A 107 -2.64 -7.39 2.67
CA TYR A 107 -1.93 -6.81 3.81
C TYR A 107 -1.69 -5.33 3.55
N VAL A 108 -2.10 -4.47 4.47
CA VAL A 108 -1.89 -3.02 4.38
C VAL A 108 -1.28 -2.52 5.67
N THR A 109 -0.15 -1.83 5.59
CA THR A 109 0.44 -1.16 6.75
C THR A 109 0.00 0.29 6.83
N ASP A 110 -0.26 0.76 8.03
CA ASP A 110 -0.47 2.17 8.36
C ASP A 110 0.63 2.61 9.33
N SER A 111 1.56 3.43 8.87
CA SER A 111 2.66 3.97 9.66
C SER A 111 2.49 5.46 10.00
N THR A 112 1.39 6.09 9.60
CA THR A 112 1.25 7.56 9.63
C THR A 112 -0.03 8.09 10.26
N SER A 113 -1.06 7.25 10.53
CA SER A 113 -2.25 7.68 11.28
C SER A 113 -1.88 8.10 12.71
N ASN A 114 -2.42 9.22 13.17
CA ASN A 114 -2.27 9.76 14.51
C ASN A 114 -3.44 10.71 14.83
N SER A 115 -3.39 11.39 15.97
CA SER A 115 -4.41 12.35 16.42
C SER A 115 -4.66 13.50 15.42
N THR A 116 -3.71 13.83 14.56
CA THR A 116 -3.81 14.88 13.55
C THR A 116 -4.10 14.32 12.16
N ASN A 117 -3.37 13.25 11.78
CA ASN A 117 -3.51 12.62 10.47
C ASN A 117 -4.40 11.39 10.60
N ASN A 118 -5.58 11.40 9.99
CA ASN A 118 -6.56 10.32 10.04
C ASN A 118 -7.02 9.98 11.47
N PRO A 119 -7.55 10.96 12.24
CA PRO A 119 -7.87 10.79 13.65
C PRO A 119 -8.92 9.69 13.87
N GLY A 120 -8.76 8.93 14.96
CA GLY A 120 -9.63 7.81 15.32
C GLY A 120 -9.28 6.48 14.64
N VAL A 121 -8.35 6.47 13.69
CA VAL A 121 -7.84 5.26 13.05
C VAL A 121 -6.54 4.82 13.71
N LYS A 122 -6.42 3.54 14.01
CA LYS A 122 -5.24 2.96 14.68
C LYS A 122 -4.17 2.60 13.67
N ARG A 123 -2.91 2.92 14.01
CA ARG A 123 -1.74 2.40 13.27
C ARG A 123 -1.59 0.91 13.47
N GLY A 124 -1.10 0.26 12.44
CA GLY A 124 -0.77 -1.15 12.49
C GLY A 124 -0.85 -1.81 11.12
N ILE A 125 -1.04 -3.12 11.14
CA ILE A 125 -1.18 -3.94 9.95
C ILE A 125 -2.63 -4.40 9.84
N TYR A 126 -3.29 -4.01 8.78
CA TYR A 126 -4.62 -4.47 8.41
C TYR A 126 -4.48 -5.68 7.49
N ILE A 127 -5.16 -6.77 7.82
CA ILE A 127 -5.16 -8.01 7.05
C ILE A 127 -6.59 -8.28 6.62
N GLY A 128 -6.81 -8.43 5.32
CA GLY A 128 -8.13 -8.58 4.77
C GLY A 128 -8.15 -9.32 3.44
N SER A 129 -9.20 -9.10 2.67
CA SER A 129 -9.43 -9.77 1.41
C SER A 129 -9.29 -8.78 0.24
N ALA A 130 -8.42 -9.07 -0.72
CA ALA A 130 -8.35 -8.33 -1.97
C ALA A 130 -9.61 -8.53 -2.84
N ARG A 131 -10.47 -9.50 -2.53
CA ARG A 131 -11.68 -9.78 -3.32
C ARG A 131 -12.83 -8.81 -3.06
N ASN A 132 -12.97 -8.36 -1.79
CA ASN A 132 -14.13 -7.60 -1.34
C ASN A 132 -13.82 -6.47 -0.34
N GLY A 133 -12.53 -6.26 0.00
CA GLY A 133 -12.12 -5.20 0.94
C GLY A 133 -12.48 -5.45 2.41
N GLU A 134 -12.91 -6.65 2.78
CA GLU A 134 -13.20 -6.98 4.18
C GLU A 134 -11.91 -7.08 4.98
N VAL A 135 -11.84 -6.38 6.12
CA VAL A 135 -10.73 -6.48 7.08
C VAL A 135 -11.07 -7.59 8.08
N ASN A 136 -10.26 -8.65 8.08
CA ASN A 136 -10.45 -9.82 8.92
C ASN A 136 -9.65 -9.76 10.23
N TYR A 137 -8.44 -9.19 10.17
CA TYR A 137 -7.54 -9.09 11.31
C TYR A 137 -6.83 -7.74 11.34
N PHE A 138 -6.39 -7.36 12.53
CA PHE A 138 -5.59 -6.15 12.75
C PHE A 138 -4.49 -6.44 13.77
N ILE A 139 -3.25 -6.14 13.41
CA ILE A 139 -2.10 -6.18 14.31
C ILE A 139 -1.76 -4.73 14.65
N PRO A 140 -1.96 -4.28 15.90
CA PRO A 140 -1.65 -2.90 16.27
C PRO A 140 -0.15 -2.63 16.20
N ASP A 141 0.22 -1.38 15.88
CA ASP A 141 1.60 -0.91 16.03
C ASP A 141 2.01 -1.08 17.50
N PRO A 142 3.06 -1.86 17.80
CA PRO A 142 3.49 -2.09 19.18
C PRO A 142 4.04 -0.82 19.85
N ASP A 143 4.46 0.18 19.07
CA ASP A 143 5.01 1.44 19.54
C ASP A 143 4.00 2.60 19.45
N LEU A 144 2.72 2.32 19.75
CA LEU A 144 1.62 3.29 19.68
C LEU A 144 1.88 4.58 20.46
N GLU A 145 2.63 4.52 21.57
CA GLU A 145 2.99 5.71 22.34
C GLU A 145 3.89 6.67 21.54
N LEU A 146 4.68 6.15 20.59
CA LEU A 146 5.49 6.96 19.67
C LEU A 146 4.64 7.56 18.54
N ALA A 147 3.46 7.02 18.29
CA ALA A 147 2.61 7.41 17.16
C ALA A 147 2.19 8.88 17.20
N ASP A 148 1.96 9.45 18.40
CA ASP A 148 1.64 10.87 18.56
C ASP A 148 2.89 11.75 18.70
N LEU A 149 4.06 11.17 18.98
CA LEU A 149 5.33 11.89 19.15
C LEU A 149 6.13 11.98 17.84
N THR A 150 5.92 11.04 16.93
CA THR A 150 6.64 10.99 15.65
C THR A 150 5.63 11.00 14.49
N ARG A 151 6.02 11.64 13.38
CA ARG A 151 5.17 11.64 12.16
C ARG A 151 5.01 10.25 11.57
N ILE A 152 6.00 9.38 11.74
CA ILE A 152 6.07 8.04 11.17
C ILE A 152 6.63 7.09 12.22
N SER A 153 5.92 6.01 12.53
CA SER A 153 6.41 4.85 13.27
C SER A 153 5.75 3.58 12.75
N GLY A 154 6.22 2.41 13.18
CA GLY A 154 5.67 1.14 12.74
C GLY A 154 6.01 0.81 11.28
N ALA A 155 5.27 -0.14 10.73
CA ALA A 155 5.59 -0.74 9.45
C ALA A 155 5.23 0.14 8.26
N SER A 156 6.18 0.29 7.32
CA SER A 156 5.97 0.90 6.02
C SER A 156 6.11 -0.10 4.88
N GLY A 157 6.94 -1.14 5.04
CA GLY A 157 7.04 -2.25 4.10
C GLY A 157 6.43 -3.52 4.69
N ILE A 158 5.86 -4.38 3.84
CA ILE A 158 5.21 -5.62 4.27
C ILE A 158 5.31 -6.70 3.20
N THR A 159 5.47 -7.94 3.65
CA THR A 159 5.31 -9.15 2.83
C THR A 159 4.86 -10.33 3.69
N ALA A 160 4.37 -11.39 3.08
CA ALA A 160 4.01 -12.62 3.76
C ALA A 160 4.55 -13.85 3.03
N SER A 161 4.62 -14.99 3.75
CA SER A 161 4.89 -16.28 3.13
C SER A 161 3.73 -16.73 2.24
N ALA A 162 3.99 -17.61 1.28
CA ALA A 162 2.98 -18.09 0.32
C ALA A 162 1.75 -18.73 0.99
N ASP A 163 1.93 -19.34 2.16
CA ASP A 163 0.86 -19.96 2.97
C ASP A 163 0.20 -19.00 3.98
N ASP A 164 0.54 -17.71 3.95
CA ASP A 164 0.09 -16.68 4.92
C ASP A 164 0.42 -17.01 6.40
N ALA A 165 1.35 -17.94 6.66
CA ALA A 165 1.71 -18.32 8.02
C ALA A 165 2.67 -17.35 8.68
N VAL A 166 3.44 -16.60 7.90
CA VAL A 166 4.46 -15.66 8.39
C VAL A 166 4.33 -14.33 7.67
N ILE A 167 4.33 -13.25 8.46
CA ILE A 167 4.34 -11.88 7.96
C ILE A 167 5.68 -11.24 8.36
N TYR A 168 6.32 -10.54 7.44
CA TYR A 168 7.46 -9.69 7.70
C TYR A 168 7.08 -8.24 7.46
N ALA A 169 7.33 -7.38 8.46
CA ALA A 169 7.02 -5.97 8.41
C ALA A 169 8.28 -5.14 8.71
N ALA A 170 8.58 -4.19 7.83
CA ALA A 170 9.73 -3.31 7.96
C ALA A 170 9.30 -1.97 8.57
N ASP A 171 9.72 -1.72 9.82
CA ASP A 171 9.39 -0.50 10.54
C ASP A 171 10.31 0.66 10.12
N VAL A 172 9.73 1.85 10.00
CA VAL A 172 10.46 3.09 9.71
C VAL A 172 11.17 3.61 10.97
N ALA A 173 10.47 3.58 12.10
CA ALA A 173 11.00 3.97 13.40
C ALA A 173 10.32 3.14 14.53
N PRO A 174 11.09 2.44 15.37
CA PRO A 174 12.52 2.17 15.21
C PRO A 174 12.81 1.37 13.94
N ARG A 175 13.96 1.56 13.32
CA ARG A 175 14.34 0.84 12.08
C ARG A 175 14.62 -0.62 12.41
N GLN A 176 13.64 -1.49 12.14
CA GLN A 176 13.71 -2.93 12.44
C GLN A 176 12.83 -3.72 11.49
N LEU A 177 13.13 -5.01 11.40
CA LEU A 177 12.30 -6.00 10.74
C LEU A 177 11.57 -6.82 11.82
N ARG A 178 10.25 -6.83 11.77
CA ARG A 178 9.41 -7.66 12.64
C ARG A 178 8.93 -8.88 11.88
N LYS A 179 8.86 -10.00 12.60
CA LYS A 179 8.27 -11.24 12.13
C LYS A 179 7.06 -11.57 12.99
N TYR A 180 5.93 -11.78 12.36
CA TYR A 180 4.71 -12.26 12.99
C TYR A 180 4.40 -13.66 12.48
N MET A 181 3.91 -14.52 13.35
CA MET A 181 3.54 -15.90 13.01
C MET A 181 2.07 -16.12 13.34
N ARG A 182 1.36 -16.76 12.44
CA ARG A 182 -0.02 -17.21 12.68
C ARG A 182 0.03 -18.41 13.63
N GLU A 183 -0.76 -18.36 14.72
CA GLU A 183 -1.00 -19.48 15.63
C GLU A 183 -2.12 -20.39 15.14
#